data_a4f5ce1351d8d6c82caf14dcec08b4c2
#
_entry.id   a4f5ce1351d8d6c82caf14dcec08b4c2
#
_cell.length_a   1.000
_cell.length_b   1.000
_cell.length_c   1.000
_cell.angle_alpha   90.00
_cell.angle_beta   90.00
_cell.angle_gamma   90.00
#
_symmetry.space_group_name_H-M   'P 1'
#
loop_
_entity.id
_entity.type
_entity.pdbx_description
1 polymer ?
#
loop_
_entity_poly.entity_id
_entity_poly.type
_entity_poly.pdbx_seq_one_letter_code
_entity_poly.pdbx_strand_id
1 'polypeptide(L)'
;MRKIFILIFVLLFSQTIWSQPLQVKLNHTIIIDTDCGIDDMRAISLLLSRPEITIKAILLSDGSLSPNEGAVKICSLLNECDFENIPVACGDLLKGVNPSWREFNRQIRWGKESDKPTALNAVDCLAEELKKANEKVILVCLGPLTNIAQLIKKDTNVQSKIERIIWYNDSVKPLQGFNYECDKVSADLVFKSNIRIDVISNLNKDNTLFDSSMYDVCKQSKTMLATVLKNVFSQPLVIEKLQQKHFRLCDDLVALYITNPELFNINILTDELNVRYNTDYDVQGVREAMVDMINGIYFPGRNIVFNRFPIQREMFNYDIRPIIDSAIARYGYDEWKANVMTDEFHRHLGVFSIVGAKMGIKARELFGVGADMLEVTSYAGTKPPYSCLNDGIQVSTGATLGMGTIHLATQRKTSPSAVFTCKNRSVRISLKKEYLEQVDADIKEGIMKFGLMDDGYWKLIRHNALKYWIEWDRNKIFDIEEISKKN
;
A
#
# COMPACT_ATOMS: atom_id res chain seq x y z
N MET A 1 4.76 20.35 -74.42
CA MET A 1 3.86 20.37 -73.29
C MET A 1 4.31 19.31 -72.27
N ARG A 2 5.07 19.73 -71.24
CA ARG A 2 5.59 18.82 -70.22
C ARG A 2 4.55 18.80 -69.05
N LYS A 3 3.99 17.62 -68.75
CA LYS A 3 3.15 17.39 -67.58
C LYS A 3 4.04 17.14 -66.39
N ILE A 4 4.02 18.06 -65.45
CA ILE A 4 4.66 17.93 -64.12
C ILE A 4 3.72 17.10 -63.24
N PHE A 5 4.16 15.89 -62.85
CA PHE A 5 3.50 15.09 -61.81
C PHE A 5 4.00 15.58 -60.44
N ILE A 6 3.14 16.23 -59.71
CA ILE A 6 3.40 16.54 -58.30
C ILE A 6 3.04 15.30 -57.48
N LEU A 7 4.07 14.64 -56.95
CA LEU A 7 3.93 13.53 -56.01
C LEU A 7 3.73 14.11 -54.62
N ILE A 8 2.49 14.11 -54.14
CA ILE A 8 2.18 14.48 -52.78
C ILE A 8 2.55 13.30 -51.88
N PHE A 9 3.69 13.39 -51.16
CA PHE A 9 4.07 12.46 -50.13
C PHE A 9 3.23 12.79 -48.87
N VAL A 10 2.13 12.07 -48.69
CA VAL A 10 1.38 12.09 -47.40
C VAL A 10 2.19 11.27 -46.41
N LEU A 11 2.98 11.95 -45.60
CA LEU A 11 3.58 11.38 -44.38
C LEU A 11 2.44 11.09 -43.38
N LEU A 12 1.93 9.86 -43.45
CA LEU A 12 1.16 9.30 -42.36
C LEU A 12 2.10 9.13 -41.17
N PHE A 13 2.14 10.12 -40.30
CA PHE A 13 2.60 9.93 -38.93
C PHE A 13 1.61 8.97 -38.28
N SER A 14 1.90 7.67 -38.33
CA SER A 14 1.33 6.72 -37.39
C SER A 14 1.87 7.11 -36.01
N GLN A 15 1.11 7.94 -35.30
CA GLN A 15 1.24 8.03 -33.86
C GLN A 15 0.89 6.63 -33.34
N THR A 16 1.91 5.80 -33.16
CA THR A 16 1.79 4.68 -32.23
C THR A 16 1.41 5.30 -30.91
N ILE A 17 0.12 5.25 -30.60
CA ILE A 17 -0.37 5.46 -29.24
C ILE A 17 0.26 4.31 -28.46
N TRP A 18 1.44 4.56 -27.93
CA TRP A 18 1.94 3.77 -26.81
C TRP A 18 0.88 3.96 -25.75
N SER A 19 0.08 2.92 -25.50
CA SER A 19 -0.72 2.87 -24.29
C SER A 19 0.28 3.01 -23.16
N GLN A 20 0.38 4.24 -22.63
CA GLN A 20 1.13 4.43 -21.40
C GLN A 20 0.55 3.42 -20.41
N PRO A 21 1.39 2.59 -19.76
CA PRO A 21 0.88 1.72 -18.72
C PRO A 21 0.07 2.60 -17.79
N LEU A 22 -1.13 2.15 -17.43
CA LEU A 22 -2.00 2.84 -16.48
C LEU A 22 -1.10 3.32 -15.35
N GLN A 23 -0.86 4.65 -15.28
CA GLN A 23 -0.10 5.23 -14.20
C GLN A 23 -0.92 4.99 -12.95
N VAL A 24 -0.59 3.94 -12.21
CA VAL A 24 -1.07 3.78 -10.84
C VAL A 24 -0.64 5.05 -10.13
N LYS A 25 -1.60 5.82 -9.62
CA LYS A 25 -1.29 7.03 -8.88
C LYS A 25 -0.40 6.61 -7.71
N LEU A 26 0.85 7.06 -7.71
CA LEU A 26 1.90 6.57 -6.83
C LEU A 26 1.72 6.96 -5.36
N ASN A 27 0.94 8.03 -5.11
CA ASN A 27 0.58 8.49 -3.78
C ASN A 27 -0.86 8.97 -3.80
N HIS A 28 -1.65 8.51 -2.86
CA HIS A 28 -2.99 9.01 -2.61
C HIS A 28 -2.97 9.95 -1.41
N THR A 29 -3.27 11.23 -1.65
CA THR A 29 -3.51 12.18 -0.57
C THR A 29 -4.97 12.09 -0.18
N ILE A 30 -5.24 11.72 1.07
CA ILE A 30 -6.61 11.49 1.56
C ILE A 30 -6.90 12.31 2.82
N ILE A 31 -8.19 12.59 3.04
CA ILE A 31 -8.75 13.00 4.32
C ILE A 31 -9.86 12.00 4.64
N ILE A 32 -9.88 11.49 5.88
CA ILE A 32 -10.86 10.50 6.33
C ILE A 32 -11.94 11.20 7.14
N ASP A 33 -13.21 10.86 6.90
CA ASP A 33 -14.37 11.21 7.73
C ASP A 33 -14.99 9.91 8.23
N THR A 34 -15.12 9.73 9.55
CA THR A 34 -15.45 8.45 10.20
C THR A 34 -16.37 8.65 11.39
N ASP A 35 -17.24 7.69 11.66
CA ASP A 35 -18.03 7.62 12.88
C ASP A 35 -17.50 6.58 13.90
N CYS A 36 -16.30 6.04 13.62
CA CYS A 36 -15.53 5.18 14.52
C CYS A 36 -16.21 3.88 14.94
N GLY A 37 -16.95 3.20 14.07
CA GLY A 37 -17.28 1.80 14.24
C GLY A 37 -16.03 0.92 14.23
N ILE A 38 -16.16 -0.34 14.63
CA ILE A 38 -15.00 -1.28 14.62
C ILE A 38 -14.46 -1.52 13.21
N ASP A 39 -15.31 -1.49 12.19
CA ASP A 39 -14.95 -1.62 10.78
C ASP A 39 -14.29 -0.35 10.23
N ASP A 40 -14.77 0.86 10.61
CA ASP A 40 -14.08 2.13 10.36
C ASP A 40 -12.63 2.08 10.88
N MET A 41 -12.49 1.70 12.14
CA MET A 41 -11.19 1.67 12.81
C MET A 41 -10.24 0.63 12.20
N ARG A 42 -10.76 -0.51 11.68
CA ARG A 42 -9.98 -1.45 10.87
C ARG A 42 -9.56 -0.81 9.55
N ALA A 43 -10.50 -0.18 8.83
CA ALA A 43 -10.22 0.52 7.57
C ALA A 43 -9.15 1.60 7.74
N ILE A 44 -9.23 2.41 8.80
CA ILE A 44 -8.22 3.42 9.14
C ILE A 44 -6.86 2.76 9.42
N SER A 45 -6.84 1.66 10.17
CA SER A 45 -5.61 0.91 10.45
C SER A 45 -4.97 0.34 9.18
N LEU A 46 -5.79 -0.15 8.23
CA LEU A 46 -5.33 -0.56 6.90
C LEU A 46 -4.69 0.60 6.14
N LEU A 47 -5.35 1.75 6.08
CA LEU A 47 -4.85 2.94 5.38
C LEU A 47 -3.57 3.51 6.01
N LEU A 48 -3.45 3.51 7.34
CA LEU A 48 -2.24 3.90 8.07
C LEU A 48 -1.04 2.99 7.76
N SER A 49 -1.30 1.71 7.46
CA SER A 49 -0.24 0.75 7.14
C SER A 49 0.32 0.91 5.72
N ARG A 50 -0.28 1.75 4.86
CA ARG A 50 0.04 1.84 3.43
C ARG A 50 0.98 3.00 3.12
N PRO A 51 2.22 2.76 2.67
CA PRO A 51 3.20 3.82 2.41
C PRO A 51 2.82 4.73 1.22
N GLU A 52 1.95 4.27 0.31
CA GLU A 52 1.42 5.07 -0.80
C GLU A 52 0.24 5.96 -0.39
N ILE A 53 -0.23 5.86 0.86
CA ILE A 53 -1.32 6.68 1.40
C ILE A 53 -0.75 7.79 2.28
N THR A 54 -1.15 9.03 2.01
CA THR A 54 -0.84 10.18 2.86
C THR A 54 -2.13 10.70 3.47
N ILE A 55 -2.34 10.48 4.77
CA ILE A 55 -3.51 10.96 5.51
C ILE A 55 -3.22 12.39 5.99
N LYS A 56 -4.03 13.37 5.56
CA LYS A 56 -3.88 14.79 5.94
C LYS A 56 -4.64 15.16 7.21
N ALA A 57 -5.79 14.53 7.44
CA ALA A 57 -6.60 14.72 8.64
C ALA A 57 -7.57 13.55 8.80
N ILE A 58 -8.05 13.34 10.03
CA ILE A 58 -9.17 12.45 10.35
C ILE A 58 -10.26 13.28 11.03
N LEU A 59 -11.44 13.26 10.42
CA LEU A 59 -12.62 14.00 10.85
C LEU A 59 -13.61 13.03 11.47
N LEU A 60 -14.29 13.47 12.50
CA LEU A 60 -15.28 12.67 13.22
C LEU A 60 -16.68 13.14 12.88
N SER A 61 -17.53 12.25 12.38
CA SER A 61 -18.98 12.41 12.27
C SER A 61 -19.70 11.67 13.38
N ASP A 62 -20.97 11.99 13.63
CA ASP A 62 -21.78 11.29 14.63
C ASP A 62 -22.47 10.06 14.01
N GLY A 63 -22.26 8.91 14.59
CA GLY A 63 -22.82 7.63 14.10
C GLY A 63 -22.58 6.51 15.09
N SER A 64 -21.67 5.59 14.80
CA SER A 64 -21.32 4.47 15.68
C SER A 64 -20.76 4.94 17.02
N LEU A 65 -19.98 6.02 17.05
CA LEU A 65 -19.64 6.79 18.24
C LEU A 65 -20.02 8.26 18.03
N SER A 66 -20.16 9.02 19.13
CA SER A 66 -20.19 10.47 19.03
C SER A 66 -18.82 11.02 18.64
N PRO A 67 -18.73 12.21 18.01
CA PRO A 67 -17.45 12.76 17.56
C PRO A 67 -16.39 12.83 18.66
N ASN A 68 -16.75 13.22 19.88
CA ASN A 68 -15.81 13.30 20.99
C ASN A 68 -15.33 11.93 21.47
N GLU A 69 -16.20 10.92 21.51
CA GLU A 69 -15.83 9.53 21.84
C GLU A 69 -14.93 8.94 20.76
N GLY A 70 -15.29 9.17 19.49
CA GLY A 70 -14.47 8.77 18.34
C GLY A 70 -13.07 9.39 18.35
N ALA A 71 -12.98 10.69 18.69
CA ALA A 71 -11.69 11.38 18.76
C ALA A 71 -10.72 10.72 19.76
N VAL A 72 -11.21 10.30 20.92
CA VAL A 72 -10.39 9.56 21.90
C VAL A 72 -9.87 8.25 21.30
N LYS A 73 -10.71 7.51 20.56
CA LYS A 73 -10.31 6.23 19.93
C LYS A 73 -9.29 6.45 18.82
N ILE A 74 -9.51 7.44 17.95
CA ILE A 74 -8.58 7.80 16.88
C ILE A 74 -7.23 8.26 17.45
N CYS A 75 -7.23 9.17 18.42
CA CYS A 75 -5.97 9.62 19.04
C CYS A 75 -5.22 8.45 19.71
N SER A 76 -5.93 7.51 20.34
CA SER A 76 -5.32 6.31 20.91
C SER A 76 -4.69 5.41 19.86
N LEU A 77 -5.37 5.21 18.72
CA LEU A 77 -4.83 4.44 17.57
C LEU A 77 -3.61 5.13 16.96
N LEU A 78 -3.68 6.45 16.75
CA LEU A 78 -2.57 7.21 16.17
C LEU A 78 -1.32 7.18 17.06
N ASN A 79 -1.50 7.28 18.38
CA ASN A 79 -0.41 7.16 19.36
C ASN A 79 0.22 5.75 19.34
N GLU A 80 -0.60 4.70 19.22
CA GLU A 80 -0.12 3.31 19.14
C GLU A 80 0.68 3.04 17.86
N CYS A 81 0.43 3.82 16.80
CA CYS A 81 1.02 3.66 15.47
C CYS A 81 2.11 4.71 15.13
N ASP A 82 2.49 5.60 16.07
CA ASP A 82 3.45 6.70 15.85
C ASP A 82 3.01 7.72 14.77
N PHE A 83 1.69 8.02 14.70
CA PHE A 83 1.08 8.96 13.76
C PHE A 83 0.41 10.18 14.44
N GLU A 84 0.86 10.59 15.62
CA GLU A 84 0.24 11.66 16.43
C GLU A 84 0.20 13.03 15.73
N ASN A 85 0.95 13.20 14.66
CA ASN A 85 0.98 14.45 13.89
C ASN A 85 -0.22 14.62 12.95
N ILE A 86 -1.04 13.57 12.76
CA ILE A 86 -2.25 13.67 11.93
C ILE A 86 -3.31 14.45 12.72
N PRO A 87 -3.83 15.58 12.18
CA PRO A 87 -4.89 16.34 12.83
C PRO A 87 -6.17 15.51 12.97
N VAL A 88 -6.79 15.58 14.15
CA VAL A 88 -8.08 14.97 14.44
C VAL A 88 -9.08 16.07 14.79
N ALA A 89 -10.26 16.08 14.17
CA ALA A 89 -11.23 17.16 14.33
C ALA A 89 -12.65 16.62 14.46
N CYS A 90 -13.45 17.23 15.36
CA CYS A 90 -14.82 16.80 15.67
C CYS A 90 -15.87 17.58 14.87
N GLY A 91 -16.82 16.86 14.30
CA GLY A 91 -18.04 17.40 13.72
C GLY A 91 -19.15 17.59 14.76
N ASP A 92 -20.32 17.94 14.25
CA ASP A 92 -21.52 18.19 15.07
C ASP A 92 -22.21 16.88 15.48
N LEU A 93 -22.87 16.91 16.64
CA LEU A 93 -23.79 15.86 17.06
C LEU A 93 -25.08 15.88 16.23
N LEU A 94 -25.54 14.71 15.82
CA LEU A 94 -26.80 14.52 15.10
C LEU A 94 -27.93 14.19 16.07
N LYS A 95 -29.07 14.83 15.87
CA LYS A 95 -30.23 14.60 16.74
C LYS A 95 -30.81 13.20 16.52
N GLY A 96 -30.87 12.41 17.60
CA GLY A 96 -31.53 11.11 17.59
C GLY A 96 -30.64 9.95 17.12
N VAL A 97 -29.38 10.18 16.79
CA VAL A 97 -28.43 9.11 16.43
C VAL A 97 -27.87 8.47 17.69
N ASN A 98 -28.31 7.26 17.95
CA ASN A 98 -27.82 6.44 19.07
C ASN A 98 -28.03 4.95 18.76
N PRO A 99 -27.20 4.36 17.88
CA PRO A 99 -27.36 2.96 17.51
C PRO A 99 -27.07 2.01 18.68
N SER A 100 -27.71 0.83 18.68
CA SER A 100 -27.59 -0.15 19.78
C SER A 100 -26.17 -0.68 19.97
N TRP A 101 -25.31 -0.59 18.93
CA TRP A 101 -23.91 -1.03 19.00
C TRP A 101 -22.95 0.06 19.47
N ARG A 102 -23.41 1.30 19.76
CA ARG A 102 -22.56 2.40 20.25
C ARG A 102 -21.84 2.03 21.54
N GLU A 103 -22.52 1.38 22.47
CA GLU A 103 -21.92 0.95 23.74
C GLU A 103 -20.83 -0.12 23.53
N PHE A 104 -21.03 -1.03 22.59
CA PHE A 104 -20.00 -2.00 22.19
C PHE A 104 -18.73 -1.30 21.70
N ASN A 105 -18.86 -0.36 20.72
CA ASN A 105 -17.73 0.37 20.17
C ASN A 105 -17.02 1.23 21.22
N ARG A 106 -17.77 1.82 22.17
CA ARG A 106 -17.23 2.61 23.27
C ARG A 106 -16.27 1.79 24.15
N GLN A 107 -16.55 0.52 24.39
CA GLN A 107 -15.74 -0.34 25.27
C GLN A 107 -14.47 -0.86 24.59
N ILE A 108 -14.36 -0.84 23.25
CA ILE A 108 -13.18 -1.34 22.54
C ILE A 108 -12.00 -0.38 22.74
N ARG A 109 -10.81 -0.93 23.06
CA ARG A 109 -9.55 -0.18 23.17
C ARG A 109 -8.73 -0.33 21.91
N TRP A 110 -8.26 0.82 21.37
CA TRP A 110 -7.45 0.91 20.16
C TRP A 110 -6.02 1.36 20.42
N GLY A 111 -5.52 1.17 21.60
CA GLY A 111 -4.22 1.59 22.10
C GLY A 111 -4.34 2.12 23.52
N LYS A 112 -3.30 2.79 23.99
CA LYS A 112 -3.33 3.50 25.28
C LYS A 112 -4.24 4.72 25.14
N GLU A 113 -5.20 4.86 26.04
CA GLU A 113 -6.14 5.98 25.98
C GLU A 113 -5.42 7.34 25.97
N SER A 114 -5.89 8.21 25.08
CA SER A 114 -5.42 9.58 24.98
C SER A 114 -6.30 10.50 25.83
N ASP A 115 -5.68 11.25 26.72
CA ASP A 115 -6.37 12.23 27.60
C ASP A 115 -6.67 13.56 26.88
N LYS A 116 -6.33 13.70 25.60
CA LYS A 116 -6.48 14.97 24.87
C LYS A 116 -7.71 14.94 23.96
N PRO A 117 -8.84 15.53 24.37
CA PRO A 117 -9.91 15.83 23.44
C PRO A 117 -9.42 16.87 22.43
N THR A 118 -9.77 16.69 21.17
CA THR A 118 -9.47 17.69 20.15
C THR A 118 -10.47 18.84 20.22
N ALA A 119 -9.99 20.07 20.17
CA ALA A 119 -10.82 21.28 20.09
C ALA A 119 -11.06 21.72 18.64
N LEU A 120 -10.51 21.01 17.64
CA LEU A 120 -10.63 21.37 16.23
C LEU A 120 -12.03 21.03 15.71
N ASN A 121 -12.63 21.97 14.96
CA ASN A 121 -13.88 21.72 14.23
C ASN A 121 -13.58 21.00 12.92
N ALA A 122 -14.34 19.96 12.58
CA ALA A 122 -14.12 19.11 11.41
C ALA A 122 -14.23 19.90 10.08
N VAL A 123 -15.21 20.79 9.94
CA VAL A 123 -15.42 21.56 8.71
C VAL A 123 -14.29 22.56 8.48
N ASP A 124 -13.83 23.21 9.56
CA ASP A 124 -12.71 24.16 9.48
C ASP A 124 -11.40 23.45 9.15
N CYS A 125 -11.14 22.32 9.83
CA CYS A 125 -9.97 21.48 9.56
C CYS A 125 -9.95 20.99 8.11
N LEU A 126 -11.08 20.49 7.61
CA LEU A 126 -11.23 20.04 6.23
C LEU A 126 -10.96 21.17 5.24
N ALA A 127 -11.53 22.35 5.48
CA ALA A 127 -11.30 23.52 4.61
C ALA A 127 -9.83 23.95 4.59
N GLU A 128 -9.16 23.95 5.73
CA GLU A 128 -7.74 24.30 5.82
C GLU A 128 -6.84 23.28 5.10
N GLU A 129 -7.04 21.99 5.32
CA GLU A 129 -6.21 20.94 4.69
C GLU A 129 -6.41 20.92 3.16
N LEU A 130 -7.63 21.13 2.66
CA LEU A 130 -7.88 21.28 1.23
C LEU A 130 -7.20 22.53 0.63
N LYS A 131 -7.15 23.65 1.37
CA LYS A 131 -6.42 24.86 0.93
C LYS A 131 -4.91 24.65 0.87
N LYS A 132 -4.34 23.95 1.84
CA LYS A 132 -2.91 23.63 1.91
C LYS A 132 -2.48 22.60 0.86
N ALA A 133 -3.41 21.79 0.35
CA ALA A 133 -3.10 20.74 -0.60
C ALA A 133 -2.64 21.30 -1.96
N ASN A 134 -1.48 20.81 -2.43
CA ASN A 134 -0.91 21.13 -3.75
C ASN A 134 -1.56 20.32 -4.88
N GLU A 135 -2.24 19.23 -4.54
CA GLU A 135 -2.96 18.34 -5.46
C GLU A 135 -4.38 18.10 -4.96
N LYS A 136 -5.21 17.52 -5.82
CA LYS A 136 -6.58 17.14 -5.42
C LYS A 136 -6.53 16.01 -4.40
N VAL A 137 -7.44 16.10 -3.42
CA VAL A 137 -7.53 15.18 -2.28
C VAL A 137 -8.71 14.24 -2.47
N ILE A 138 -8.54 12.98 -2.10
CA ILE A 138 -9.64 12.01 -2.00
C ILE A 138 -10.24 12.11 -0.61
N LEU A 139 -11.56 12.26 -0.53
CA LEU A 139 -12.29 12.19 0.73
C LEU A 139 -12.76 10.75 0.94
N VAL A 140 -12.31 10.14 2.01
CA VAL A 140 -12.67 8.77 2.43
C VAL A 140 -13.70 8.88 3.53
N CYS A 141 -14.97 8.62 3.20
CA CYS A 141 -16.09 8.79 4.12
C CYS A 141 -16.61 7.41 4.55
N LEU A 142 -16.45 7.11 5.83
CA LEU A 142 -16.84 5.84 6.45
C LEU A 142 -18.14 6.00 7.28
N GLY A 143 -18.47 7.24 7.66
CA GLY A 143 -19.69 7.63 8.37
C GLY A 143 -20.66 8.47 7.54
N PRO A 144 -21.63 9.15 8.20
CA PRO A 144 -22.56 10.09 7.56
C PRO A 144 -21.84 11.26 6.89
N LEU A 145 -22.36 11.75 5.76
CA LEU A 145 -21.75 12.83 4.95
C LEU A 145 -21.97 14.25 5.51
N THR A 146 -22.23 14.38 6.79
CA THR A 146 -22.58 15.65 7.45
C THR A 146 -21.49 16.71 7.31
N ASN A 147 -20.24 16.38 7.65
CA ASN A 147 -19.10 17.31 7.57
C ASN A 147 -18.84 17.77 6.13
N ILE A 148 -18.98 16.86 5.17
CA ILE A 148 -18.78 17.17 3.74
C ILE A 148 -19.87 18.11 3.23
N ALA A 149 -21.13 17.86 3.57
CA ALA A 149 -22.26 18.71 3.20
C ALA A 149 -22.14 20.11 3.82
N GLN A 150 -21.71 20.21 5.06
CA GLN A 150 -21.48 21.50 5.72
C GLN A 150 -20.37 22.29 5.04
N LEU A 151 -19.27 21.63 4.63
CA LEU A 151 -18.20 22.27 3.88
C LEU A 151 -18.70 22.79 2.53
N ILE A 152 -19.45 21.99 1.76
CA ILE A 152 -19.99 22.38 0.45
C ILE A 152 -20.92 23.59 0.58
N LYS A 153 -21.73 23.65 1.65
CA LYS A 153 -22.58 24.82 1.95
C LYS A 153 -21.78 26.08 2.29
N LYS A 154 -20.64 25.90 3.00
CA LYS A 154 -19.80 27.00 3.46
C LYS A 154 -18.95 27.61 2.34
N ASP A 155 -18.41 26.76 1.46
CA ASP A 155 -17.52 27.17 0.36
C ASP A 155 -17.69 26.25 -0.85
N THR A 156 -18.43 26.70 -1.85
CA THR A 156 -18.66 25.92 -3.07
C THR A 156 -17.39 25.76 -3.93
N ASN A 157 -16.37 26.64 -3.78
CA ASN A 157 -15.14 26.59 -4.58
C ASN A 157 -14.23 25.43 -4.15
N VAL A 158 -14.42 24.92 -2.94
CA VAL A 158 -13.62 23.81 -2.40
C VAL A 158 -13.77 22.53 -3.21
N GLN A 159 -14.89 22.37 -3.94
CA GLN A 159 -15.13 21.18 -4.79
C GLN A 159 -14.01 20.97 -5.82
N SER A 160 -13.39 22.05 -6.30
CA SER A 160 -12.27 21.97 -7.26
C SER A 160 -11.02 21.31 -6.70
N LYS A 161 -10.86 21.28 -5.38
CA LYS A 161 -9.75 20.67 -4.64
C LYS A 161 -9.99 19.19 -4.32
N ILE A 162 -11.22 18.71 -4.47
CA ILE A 162 -11.60 17.33 -4.21
C ILE A 162 -11.47 16.54 -5.52
N GLU A 163 -10.76 15.41 -5.47
CA GLU A 163 -10.68 14.49 -6.62
C GLU A 163 -11.96 13.69 -6.74
N ARG A 164 -12.36 13.08 -5.64
CA ARG A 164 -13.58 12.29 -5.48
C ARG A 164 -13.86 12.04 -4.02
N ILE A 165 -15.08 11.64 -3.72
CA ILE A 165 -15.48 11.05 -2.44
C ILE A 165 -15.56 9.53 -2.65
N ILE A 166 -15.02 8.76 -1.73
CA ILE A 166 -15.26 7.32 -1.64
C ILE A 166 -16.04 7.10 -0.34
N TRP A 167 -17.24 6.61 -0.45
CA TRP A 167 -18.18 6.52 0.67
C TRP A 167 -18.66 5.10 0.88
N TYR A 168 -18.59 4.59 2.11
CA TYR A 168 -19.29 3.37 2.48
C TYR A 168 -20.77 3.65 2.72
N ASN A 169 -21.64 2.91 2.06
CA ASN A 169 -23.06 2.86 2.38
C ASN A 169 -23.65 1.52 1.93
N ASP A 170 -24.66 1.04 2.66
CA ASP A 170 -25.18 -0.32 2.46
C ASP A 170 -25.79 -0.54 1.08
N SER A 171 -26.46 0.46 0.51
CA SER A 171 -27.06 0.38 -0.82
C SER A 171 -27.18 1.75 -1.49
N VAL A 172 -27.24 1.76 -2.82
CA VAL A 172 -27.52 2.92 -3.67
C VAL A 172 -28.84 2.78 -4.39
N LYS A 173 -29.32 1.56 -4.64
CA LYS A 173 -30.58 1.25 -5.32
C LYS A 173 -31.43 0.25 -4.52
N PRO A 174 -32.35 0.75 -3.69
CA PRO A 174 -32.59 2.15 -3.29
C PRO A 174 -31.46 2.70 -2.41
N LEU A 175 -31.33 4.03 -2.32
CA LEU A 175 -30.40 4.67 -1.41
C LEU A 175 -30.89 4.47 0.02
N GLN A 176 -30.20 3.61 0.77
CA GLN A 176 -30.54 3.23 2.14
C GLN A 176 -29.29 2.66 2.84
N GLY A 177 -29.29 2.67 4.16
CA GLY A 177 -28.22 2.17 5.00
C GLY A 177 -27.96 3.09 6.17
N PHE A 178 -27.18 2.60 7.15
CA PHE A 178 -26.97 3.33 8.39
C PHE A 178 -26.41 4.73 8.16
N ASN A 179 -25.36 4.88 7.37
CA ASN A 179 -24.71 6.16 7.12
C ASN A 179 -25.65 7.17 6.43
N TYR A 180 -26.45 6.68 5.48
CA TYR A 180 -27.47 7.50 4.83
C TYR A 180 -28.59 7.90 5.81
N GLU A 181 -29.10 6.95 6.60
CA GLU A 181 -30.22 7.17 7.51
C GLU A 181 -29.88 8.16 8.65
N CYS A 182 -28.60 8.23 9.07
CA CYS A 182 -28.13 9.19 10.06
C CYS A 182 -28.32 10.65 9.63
N ASP A 183 -28.04 10.97 8.34
CA ASP A 183 -28.20 12.33 7.81
C ASP A 183 -28.52 12.32 6.30
N LYS A 184 -29.78 12.01 5.98
CA LYS A 184 -30.28 11.98 4.60
C LYS A 184 -30.11 13.32 3.88
N VAL A 185 -30.34 14.42 4.60
CA VAL A 185 -30.29 15.77 4.01
C VAL A 185 -28.89 16.10 3.54
N SER A 186 -27.88 15.73 4.32
CA SER A 186 -26.49 15.91 3.94
C SER A 186 -26.07 14.99 2.80
N ALA A 187 -26.46 13.73 2.83
CA ALA A 187 -26.18 12.79 1.75
C ALA A 187 -26.81 13.25 0.42
N ASP A 188 -28.09 13.65 0.42
CA ASP A 188 -28.78 14.16 -0.77
C ASP A 188 -28.15 15.44 -1.33
N LEU A 189 -27.61 16.30 -0.46
CA LEU A 189 -26.88 17.50 -0.88
C LEU A 189 -25.56 17.14 -1.57
N VAL A 190 -24.80 16.21 -0.98
CA VAL A 190 -23.51 15.75 -1.54
C VAL A 190 -23.72 15.05 -2.88
N PHE A 191 -24.76 14.24 -3.02
CA PHE A 191 -25.11 13.57 -4.28
C PHE A 191 -25.45 14.57 -5.40
N LYS A 192 -26.08 15.70 -5.07
CA LYS A 192 -26.37 16.78 -6.02
C LYS A 192 -25.19 17.70 -6.31
N SER A 193 -24.05 17.48 -5.68
CA SER A 193 -22.83 18.24 -5.97
C SER A 193 -22.19 17.79 -7.29
N ASN A 194 -21.24 18.59 -7.80
CA ASN A 194 -20.46 18.20 -8.99
C ASN A 194 -19.24 17.30 -8.64
N ILE A 195 -19.12 16.85 -7.40
CA ILE A 195 -18.02 16.00 -6.97
C ILE A 195 -18.33 14.57 -7.38
N ARG A 196 -17.35 13.87 -7.94
CA ARG A 196 -17.46 12.43 -8.19
C ARG A 196 -17.58 11.68 -6.87
N ILE A 197 -18.54 10.78 -6.77
CA ILE A 197 -18.78 9.93 -5.61
C ILE A 197 -18.69 8.47 -6.05
N ASP A 198 -17.82 7.69 -5.40
CA ASP A 198 -17.72 6.25 -5.55
C ASP A 198 -18.33 5.63 -4.27
N VAL A 199 -19.51 5.03 -4.35
CA VAL A 199 -20.18 4.38 -3.22
C VAL A 199 -19.80 2.90 -3.19
N ILE A 200 -19.24 2.45 -2.09
CA ILE A 200 -18.81 1.06 -1.87
C ILE A 200 -19.73 0.42 -0.83
N SER A 201 -20.22 -0.76 -1.17
CA SER A 201 -21.11 -1.56 -0.35
C SER A 201 -20.57 -3.00 -0.25
N ASN A 202 -20.84 -3.66 0.87
CA ASN A 202 -20.58 -5.10 1.00
C ASN A 202 -21.62 -5.99 0.29
N LEU A 203 -22.64 -5.39 -0.30
CA LEU A 203 -23.71 -6.05 -1.05
C LEU A 203 -24.39 -7.18 -0.25
N ASN A 204 -24.35 -7.12 1.07
CA ASN A 204 -24.84 -8.16 1.99
C ASN A 204 -24.24 -9.55 1.75
N LYS A 205 -23.02 -9.64 1.21
CA LYS A 205 -22.33 -10.92 1.04
C LYS A 205 -21.91 -11.51 2.39
N ASP A 206 -22.51 -12.59 2.81
CA ASP A 206 -22.33 -13.20 4.14
C ASP A 206 -20.93 -13.81 4.35
N ASN A 207 -20.19 -14.11 3.28
CA ASN A 207 -18.86 -14.70 3.33
C ASN A 207 -17.72 -13.67 3.36
N THR A 208 -18.03 -12.38 3.36
CA THR A 208 -17.04 -11.30 3.45
C THR A 208 -16.84 -10.88 4.91
N LEU A 209 -16.03 -11.66 5.62
CA LEU A 209 -15.85 -11.54 7.07
C LEU A 209 -14.38 -11.32 7.46
N PHE A 210 -14.18 -10.51 8.49
CA PHE A 210 -12.99 -10.62 9.33
C PHE A 210 -13.24 -11.73 10.35
N ASP A 211 -12.66 -12.89 10.11
CA ASP A 211 -12.91 -14.11 10.86
C ASP A 211 -11.69 -14.61 11.64
N SER A 212 -11.85 -15.74 12.31
CA SER A 212 -10.77 -16.35 13.10
C SER A 212 -9.53 -16.67 12.27
N SER A 213 -9.66 -16.98 10.96
CA SER A 213 -8.52 -17.25 10.09
C SER A 213 -7.69 -15.99 9.84
N MET A 214 -8.34 -14.84 9.65
CA MET A 214 -7.64 -13.54 9.54
C MET A 214 -6.99 -13.12 10.86
N TYR A 215 -7.67 -13.37 11.98
CA TYR A 215 -7.10 -13.13 13.30
C TYR A 215 -5.87 -14.02 13.57
N ASP A 216 -5.87 -15.26 13.09
CA ASP A 216 -4.69 -16.14 13.17
C ASP A 216 -3.50 -15.57 12.38
N VAL A 217 -3.73 -14.96 11.22
CA VAL A 217 -2.70 -14.22 10.49
C VAL A 217 -2.15 -13.07 11.33
N CYS A 218 -3.03 -12.27 11.97
CA CYS A 218 -2.59 -11.18 12.85
C CYS A 218 -1.71 -11.66 14.01
N LYS A 219 -1.98 -12.86 14.57
CA LYS A 219 -1.15 -13.44 15.64
C LYS A 219 0.27 -13.85 15.16
N GLN A 220 0.40 -14.21 13.89
CA GLN A 220 1.65 -14.68 13.30
C GLN A 220 2.50 -13.55 12.72
N SER A 221 1.88 -12.49 12.22
CA SER A 221 2.55 -11.34 11.64
C SER A 221 3.11 -10.39 12.71
N LYS A 222 4.17 -9.64 12.35
CA LYS A 222 4.83 -8.64 13.22
C LYS A 222 4.68 -7.21 12.71
N THR A 223 3.82 -6.98 11.74
CA THR A 223 3.56 -5.64 11.21
C THR A 223 2.85 -4.77 12.26
N MET A 224 2.89 -3.46 12.09
CA MET A 224 2.13 -2.51 12.90
C MET A 224 0.64 -2.85 12.85
N LEU A 225 0.08 -3.03 11.64
CA LEU A 225 -1.32 -3.40 11.43
C LEU A 225 -1.70 -4.70 12.16
N ALA A 226 -0.90 -5.76 11.99
CA ALA A 226 -1.15 -7.03 12.67
C ALA A 226 -1.13 -6.88 14.19
N THR A 227 -0.22 -6.07 14.73
CA THR A 227 -0.12 -5.81 16.17
C THR A 227 -1.36 -5.10 16.69
N VAL A 228 -1.82 -4.05 16.02
CA VAL A 228 -3.05 -3.33 16.38
C VAL A 228 -4.24 -4.29 16.35
N LEU A 229 -4.47 -4.98 15.23
CA LEU A 229 -5.62 -5.90 15.10
C LEU A 229 -5.55 -7.05 16.12
N LYS A 230 -4.37 -7.63 16.34
CA LYS A 230 -4.18 -8.65 17.38
C LYS A 230 -4.60 -8.14 18.77
N ASN A 231 -4.18 -6.95 19.14
CA ASN A 231 -4.49 -6.36 20.44
C ASN A 231 -6.00 -6.09 20.58
N VAL A 232 -6.64 -5.58 19.54
CA VAL A 232 -8.09 -5.32 19.52
C VAL A 232 -8.88 -6.62 19.60
N PHE A 233 -8.58 -7.59 18.74
CA PHE A 233 -9.34 -8.84 18.63
C PHE A 233 -9.00 -9.86 19.74
N SER A 234 -8.03 -9.59 20.61
CA SER A 234 -7.78 -10.37 21.84
C SER A 234 -8.65 -9.92 23.03
N GLN A 235 -9.33 -8.77 22.95
CA GLN A 235 -10.17 -8.29 24.04
C GLN A 235 -11.39 -9.21 24.22
N PRO A 236 -11.77 -9.59 25.46
CA PRO A 236 -12.83 -10.56 25.72
C PRO A 236 -14.14 -10.26 25.00
N LEU A 237 -14.55 -9.00 24.99
CA LEU A 237 -15.76 -8.53 24.32
C LEU A 237 -15.73 -8.72 22.79
N VAL A 238 -14.54 -8.52 22.19
CA VAL A 238 -14.36 -8.58 20.73
C VAL A 238 -14.20 -10.03 20.27
N ILE A 239 -13.41 -10.84 20.98
CA ILE A 239 -13.14 -12.22 20.59
C ILE A 239 -14.40 -13.08 20.66
N GLU A 240 -15.32 -12.82 21.60
CA GLU A 240 -16.62 -13.49 21.66
C GLU A 240 -17.41 -13.26 20.35
N LYS A 241 -17.52 -12.02 19.90
CA LYS A 241 -18.20 -11.68 18.65
C LYS A 241 -17.49 -12.20 17.41
N LEU A 242 -16.14 -12.27 17.43
CA LEU A 242 -15.36 -12.89 16.37
C LEU A 242 -15.73 -14.37 16.19
N GLN A 243 -15.84 -15.12 17.28
CA GLN A 243 -16.25 -16.52 17.27
C GLN A 243 -17.68 -16.71 16.73
N GLN A 244 -18.55 -15.73 16.96
CA GLN A 244 -19.92 -15.67 16.45
C GLN A 244 -20.01 -15.18 14.99
N LYS A 245 -18.87 -14.87 14.32
CA LYS A 245 -18.79 -14.36 12.94
C LYS A 245 -19.54 -13.04 12.72
N HIS A 246 -19.54 -12.14 13.69
CA HIS A 246 -20.28 -10.89 13.62
C HIS A 246 -19.55 -9.78 12.84
N PHE A 247 -18.27 -9.93 12.49
CA PHE A 247 -17.49 -8.86 11.86
C PHE A 247 -17.48 -9.02 10.34
N ARG A 248 -18.42 -8.39 9.68
CA ARG A 248 -18.38 -8.21 8.23
C ARG A 248 -17.30 -7.22 7.86
N LEU A 249 -16.75 -7.36 6.65
CA LEU A 249 -15.95 -6.32 6.03
C LEU A 249 -16.93 -5.33 5.41
N CYS A 250 -16.97 -4.12 5.94
CA CYS A 250 -17.79 -3.01 5.48
C CYS A 250 -16.86 -1.87 5.03
N ASP A 251 -16.47 -1.00 5.93
CA ASP A 251 -15.55 0.10 5.66
C ASP A 251 -14.16 -0.38 5.21
N ASP A 252 -13.76 -1.57 5.61
CA ASP A 252 -12.54 -2.22 5.09
C ASP A 252 -12.54 -2.27 3.55
N LEU A 253 -13.72 -2.44 2.91
CA LEU A 253 -13.83 -2.46 1.46
C LEU A 253 -13.50 -1.12 0.82
N VAL A 254 -13.72 -0.01 1.52
CA VAL A 254 -13.32 1.32 1.05
C VAL A 254 -11.80 1.43 1.01
N ALA A 255 -11.12 0.98 2.06
CA ALA A 255 -9.65 0.94 2.09
C ALA A 255 -9.09 0.05 0.97
N LEU A 256 -9.69 -1.13 0.78
CA LEU A 256 -9.30 -2.06 -0.29
C LEU A 256 -9.63 -1.52 -1.69
N TYR A 257 -10.71 -0.78 -1.87
CA TYR A 257 -11.03 -0.15 -3.16
C TYR A 257 -10.01 0.92 -3.55
N ILE A 258 -9.44 1.64 -2.60
CA ILE A 258 -8.38 2.61 -2.87
C ILE A 258 -7.10 1.92 -3.35
N THR A 259 -6.74 0.80 -2.73
CA THR A 259 -5.48 0.09 -2.96
C THR A 259 -5.57 -0.97 -4.06
N ASN A 260 -6.71 -1.60 -4.22
CA ASN A 260 -6.97 -2.72 -5.14
C ASN A 260 -8.30 -2.52 -5.91
N PRO A 261 -8.46 -1.42 -6.67
CA PRO A 261 -9.72 -1.10 -7.34
C PRO A 261 -10.16 -2.16 -8.36
N GLU A 262 -9.23 -2.96 -8.88
CA GLU A 262 -9.49 -4.06 -9.82
C GLU A 262 -10.33 -5.20 -9.24
N LEU A 263 -10.44 -5.28 -7.91
CA LEU A 263 -11.29 -6.27 -7.25
C LEU A 263 -12.78 -5.94 -7.31
N PHE A 264 -13.13 -4.72 -7.75
CA PHE A 264 -14.49 -4.20 -7.71
C PHE A 264 -15.05 -3.93 -9.09
N ASN A 265 -16.26 -4.38 -9.36
CA ASN A 265 -17.02 -4.03 -10.55
C ASN A 265 -17.83 -2.77 -10.28
N ILE A 266 -17.50 -1.67 -10.97
CA ILE A 266 -18.07 -0.34 -10.73
C ILE A 266 -18.99 0.05 -11.89
N ASN A 267 -20.21 0.47 -11.56
CA ASN A 267 -21.19 1.04 -12.49
C ASN A 267 -21.48 2.52 -12.18
N ILE A 268 -21.98 3.24 -13.18
CA ILE A 268 -22.43 4.63 -13.04
C ILE A 268 -23.92 4.63 -12.74
N LEU A 269 -24.37 5.45 -11.80
CA LEU A 269 -25.78 5.68 -11.53
C LEU A 269 -26.36 6.54 -12.67
N THR A 270 -27.32 6.00 -13.41
CA THR A 270 -27.84 6.60 -14.66
C THR A 270 -28.49 7.97 -14.46
N ASP A 271 -29.12 8.18 -13.31
CA ASP A 271 -29.83 9.42 -13.01
C ASP A 271 -28.91 10.50 -12.41
N GLU A 272 -27.72 10.09 -11.92
CA GLU A 272 -26.71 10.97 -11.32
C GLU A 272 -25.32 10.57 -11.82
N LEU A 273 -24.88 11.14 -12.93
CA LEU A 273 -23.66 10.75 -13.66
C LEU A 273 -22.36 10.91 -12.87
N ASN A 274 -22.36 11.70 -11.80
CA ASN A 274 -21.22 11.84 -10.89
C ASN A 274 -21.14 10.73 -9.83
N VAL A 275 -22.18 9.88 -9.71
CA VAL A 275 -22.24 8.79 -8.73
C VAL A 275 -21.91 7.47 -9.39
N ARG A 276 -20.98 6.74 -8.79
CA ARG A 276 -20.60 5.39 -9.15
C ARG A 276 -20.81 4.48 -7.94
N TYR A 277 -21.03 3.20 -8.19
CA TYR A 277 -21.22 2.22 -7.12
C TYR A 277 -20.74 0.85 -7.54
N ASN A 278 -20.32 0.02 -6.59
CA ASN A 278 -19.99 -1.36 -6.91
C ASN A 278 -21.24 -2.21 -7.06
N THR A 279 -21.25 -3.02 -8.11
CA THR A 279 -22.33 -4.00 -8.37
C THR A 279 -21.90 -5.41 -7.99
N ASP A 280 -20.61 -5.63 -7.86
CA ASP A 280 -20.00 -6.87 -7.43
C ASP A 280 -18.55 -6.61 -6.97
N TYR A 281 -17.94 -7.59 -6.31
CA TYR A 281 -16.51 -7.62 -6.01
C TYR A 281 -16.04 -9.06 -5.80
N ASP A 282 -14.75 -9.29 -6.07
CA ASP A 282 -14.09 -10.57 -5.83
C ASP A 282 -13.87 -10.79 -4.33
N VAL A 283 -14.71 -11.61 -3.70
CA VAL A 283 -14.64 -11.90 -2.27
C VAL A 283 -13.32 -12.57 -1.89
N GLN A 284 -12.84 -13.49 -2.72
CA GLN A 284 -11.58 -14.18 -2.45
C GLN A 284 -10.40 -13.22 -2.59
N GLY A 285 -10.38 -12.42 -3.66
CA GLY A 285 -9.36 -11.38 -3.88
C GLY A 285 -9.33 -10.34 -2.76
N VAL A 286 -10.50 -9.90 -2.27
CA VAL A 286 -10.62 -8.99 -1.10
C VAL A 286 -10.00 -9.63 0.16
N ARG A 287 -10.30 -10.90 0.44
CA ARG A 287 -9.73 -11.61 1.59
C ARG A 287 -8.21 -11.76 1.48
N GLU A 288 -7.71 -12.09 0.30
CA GLU A 288 -6.27 -12.21 0.03
C GLU A 288 -5.56 -10.86 0.17
N ALA A 289 -6.12 -9.78 -0.40
CA ALA A 289 -5.58 -8.44 -0.25
C ALA A 289 -5.53 -7.99 1.23
N MET A 290 -6.55 -8.31 2.03
CA MET A 290 -6.56 -8.04 3.46
C MET A 290 -5.43 -8.81 4.19
N VAL A 291 -5.25 -10.09 3.88
CA VAL A 291 -4.16 -10.92 4.43
C VAL A 291 -2.80 -10.37 4.03
N ASP A 292 -2.66 -9.94 2.78
CA ASP A 292 -1.42 -9.35 2.28
C ASP A 292 -1.08 -8.05 3.04
N MET A 293 -2.06 -7.17 3.26
CA MET A 293 -1.88 -5.95 4.06
C MET A 293 -1.46 -6.28 5.50
N ILE A 294 -2.12 -7.25 6.15
CA ILE A 294 -1.77 -7.70 7.51
C ILE A 294 -0.32 -8.19 7.56
N ASN A 295 0.18 -8.83 6.51
CA ASN A 295 1.55 -9.31 6.41
C ASN A 295 2.56 -8.24 5.93
N GLY A 296 2.11 -7.00 5.69
CA GLY A 296 2.98 -5.90 5.21
C GLY A 296 3.40 -6.05 3.76
N ILE A 297 2.60 -6.72 2.95
CA ILE A 297 2.78 -6.78 1.50
C ILE A 297 2.12 -5.53 0.90
N TYR A 298 2.93 -4.51 0.71
CA TYR A 298 2.43 -3.18 0.30
C TYR A 298 2.12 -3.07 -1.18
N PHE A 299 2.84 -3.84 -1.98
CA PHE A 299 2.69 -3.84 -3.43
C PHE A 299 2.64 -5.30 -3.87
N PRO A 300 1.48 -5.96 -3.77
CA PRO A 300 1.34 -7.28 -4.34
C PRO A 300 1.60 -7.14 -5.83
N GLY A 301 2.84 -7.42 -6.23
CA GLY A 301 3.19 -7.50 -7.63
C GLY A 301 2.21 -8.49 -8.24
N ARG A 302 1.43 -8.06 -9.23
CA ARG A 302 0.45 -8.93 -9.89
C ARG A 302 1.15 -10.21 -10.26
N ASN A 303 0.72 -11.32 -9.68
CA ASN A 303 1.16 -12.61 -10.11
C ASN A 303 0.53 -12.85 -11.49
N ILE A 304 1.35 -12.80 -12.54
CA ILE A 304 0.86 -12.93 -13.92
C ILE A 304 0.52 -14.39 -14.23
N VAL A 305 1.27 -15.33 -13.62
CA VAL A 305 1.16 -16.77 -13.92
C VAL A 305 0.54 -17.55 -12.77
N PHE A 306 0.89 -17.19 -11.55
CA PHE A 306 0.37 -17.85 -10.35
C PHE A 306 -0.75 -17.01 -9.75
N ASN A 307 -1.84 -17.63 -9.32
CA ASN A 307 -2.84 -16.95 -8.48
C ASN A 307 -2.19 -16.42 -7.19
N ARG A 308 -1.30 -17.23 -6.60
CA ARG A 308 -0.44 -16.83 -5.47
C ARG A 308 0.95 -17.41 -5.68
N PHE A 309 1.99 -16.60 -5.43
CA PHE A 309 3.36 -17.09 -5.48
C PHE A 309 3.57 -18.12 -4.37
N PRO A 310 4.17 -19.29 -4.68
CA PRO A 310 4.21 -20.41 -3.74
C PRO A 310 5.06 -20.12 -2.51
N ILE A 311 4.59 -20.62 -1.35
CA ILE A 311 5.31 -20.64 -0.07
C ILE A 311 5.31 -22.05 0.55
N GLN A 312 4.72 -23.02 -0.14
CA GLN A 312 4.64 -24.40 0.33
C GLN A 312 6.05 -25.00 0.35
N ARG A 313 6.49 -25.50 1.51
CA ARG A 313 7.86 -25.98 1.75
C ARG A 313 8.32 -27.05 0.76
N GLU A 314 7.44 -27.94 0.37
CA GLU A 314 7.70 -29.04 -0.58
C GLU A 314 8.07 -28.59 -1.99
N MET A 315 7.73 -27.36 -2.35
CA MET A 315 8.08 -26.78 -3.65
C MET A 315 9.52 -26.23 -3.72
N PHE A 316 10.23 -26.19 -2.59
CA PHE A 316 11.55 -25.60 -2.48
C PHE A 316 12.61 -26.65 -2.17
N ASN A 317 13.85 -26.36 -2.54
CA ASN A 317 15.01 -27.16 -2.20
C ASN A 317 15.15 -27.32 -0.68
N TYR A 318 15.72 -28.43 -0.23
CA TYR A 318 15.78 -28.83 1.18
C TYR A 318 16.38 -27.73 2.09
N ASP A 319 17.45 -27.06 1.64
CA ASP A 319 18.16 -26.02 2.38
C ASP A 319 17.43 -24.67 2.43
N ILE A 320 16.45 -24.44 1.53
CA ILE A 320 15.57 -23.27 1.53
C ILE A 320 14.41 -23.43 2.51
N ARG A 321 13.88 -24.65 2.68
CA ARG A 321 12.69 -24.93 3.50
C ARG A 321 12.74 -24.36 4.92
N PRO A 322 13.85 -24.42 5.66
CA PRO A 322 13.93 -23.90 7.02
C PRO A 322 13.80 -22.37 7.12
N ILE A 323 14.13 -21.65 6.04
CA ILE A 323 14.20 -20.19 6.07
C ILE A 323 12.91 -19.49 5.61
N ILE A 324 11.98 -20.18 4.96
CA ILE A 324 10.79 -19.61 4.33
C ILE A 324 10.01 -18.73 5.32
N ASP A 325 9.53 -19.34 6.42
CA ASP A 325 8.69 -18.66 7.40
C ASP A 325 9.42 -17.48 8.06
N SER A 326 10.72 -17.66 8.37
CA SER A 326 11.52 -16.63 9.00
C SER A 326 11.86 -15.48 8.05
N ALA A 327 12.09 -15.75 6.77
CA ALA A 327 12.33 -14.72 5.76
C ALA A 327 11.07 -13.88 5.55
N ILE A 328 9.92 -14.52 5.37
CA ILE A 328 8.63 -13.84 5.21
C ILE A 328 8.28 -13.03 6.46
N ALA A 329 8.43 -13.61 7.66
CA ALA A 329 8.11 -12.92 8.91
C ALA A 329 9.02 -11.70 9.19
N ARG A 330 10.29 -11.74 8.76
CA ARG A 330 11.25 -10.65 9.01
C ARG A 330 11.19 -9.55 7.95
N TYR A 331 11.04 -9.94 6.69
CA TYR A 331 11.30 -9.05 5.56
C TYR A 331 10.09 -8.88 4.64
N GLY A 332 9.02 -9.64 4.88
CA GLY A 332 7.79 -9.60 4.09
C GLY A 332 7.82 -10.52 2.87
N TYR A 333 6.63 -10.78 2.35
CA TYR A 333 6.40 -11.67 1.23
C TYR A 333 7.01 -11.15 -0.09
N ASP A 334 6.99 -9.83 -0.31
CA ASP A 334 7.55 -9.21 -1.51
C ASP A 334 9.06 -9.43 -1.62
N GLU A 335 9.79 -9.31 -0.50
CA GLU A 335 11.22 -9.60 -0.50
C GLU A 335 11.48 -11.09 -0.69
N TRP A 336 10.67 -11.97 -0.08
CA TRP A 336 10.73 -13.41 -0.31
C TRP A 336 10.55 -13.73 -1.80
N LYS A 337 9.46 -13.27 -2.41
CA LYS A 337 9.16 -13.46 -3.84
C LYS A 337 10.29 -12.94 -4.73
N ALA A 338 10.75 -11.71 -4.46
CA ALA A 338 11.81 -11.08 -5.25
C ALA A 338 13.10 -11.90 -5.21
N ASN A 339 13.54 -12.36 -4.03
CA ASN A 339 14.74 -13.19 -3.92
C ASN A 339 14.59 -14.54 -4.63
N VAL A 340 13.48 -15.26 -4.43
CA VAL A 340 13.25 -16.55 -5.12
C VAL A 340 13.27 -16.36 -6.64
N MET A 341 12.53 -15.39 -7.17
CA MET A 341 12.52 -15.13 -8.61
C MET A 341 13.87 -14.68 -9.15
N THR A 342 14.63 -13.90 -8.35
CA THR A 342 15.97 -13.46 -8.74
C THR A 342 16.91 -14.65 -8.86
N ASP A 343 16.91 -15.57 -7.89
CA ASP A 343 17.83 -16.69 -7.87
C ASP A 343 17.48 -17.73 -8.94
N GLU A 344 16.20 -17.93 -9.26
CA GLU A 344 15.77 -18.75 -10.41
C GLU A 344 16.19 -18.11 -11.74
N PHE A 345 16.07 -16.80 -11.90
CA PHE A 345 16.52 -16.06 -13.08
C PHE A 345 18.05 -16.08 -13.19
N HIS A 346 18.76 -15.84 -12.09
CA HIS A 346 20.22 -15.80 -11.99
C HIS A 346 20.90 -17.18 -12.08
N ARG A 347 20.10 -18.26 -11.96
CA ARG A 347 20.51 -19.67 -12.11
C ARG A 347 21.37 -20.23 -10.98
N HIS A 348 21.64 -19.46 -9.96
CA HIS A 348 22.25 -19.89 -8.70
C HIS A 348 21.96 -18.91 -7.57
N LEU A 349 22.10 -19.39 -6.33
CA LEU A 349 21.91 -18.56 -5.16
C LEU A 349 23.22 -17.77 -4.91
N GLY A 350 23.22 -16.51 -5.26
CA GLY A 350 24.36 -15.60 -5.18
C GLY A 350 24.19 -14.50 -4.14
N VAL A 351 25.28 -14.05 -3.51
CA VAL A 351 25.20 -13.00 -2.49
C VAL A 351 24.73 -11.67 -3.12
N PHE A 352 25.32 -11.28 -4.26
CA PHE A 352 24.95 -10.00 -4.87
C PHE A 352 23.60 -10.03 -5.57
N SER A 353 23.08 -11.19 -5.99
CA SER A 353 21.70 -11.31 -6.48
C SER A 353 20.70 -11.01 -5.37
N ILE A 354 20.93 -11.55 -4.16
CA ILE A 354 20.12 -11.27 -2.96
C ILE A 354 20.23 -9.81 -2.55
N VAL A 355 21.43 -9.23 -2.53
CA VAL A 355 21.64 -7.81 -2.22
C VAL A 355 20.89 -6.92 -3.20
N GLY A 356 20.90 -7.26 -4.48
CA GLY A 356 20.16 -6.53 -5.51
C GLY A 356 18.65 -6.59 -5.30
N ALA A 357 18.11 -7.77 -4.97
CA ALA A 357 16.70 -7.93 -4.66
C ALA A 357 16.29 -7.10 -3.42
N LYS A 358 17.05 -7.18 -2.33
CA LYS A 358 16.84 -6.36 -1.13
C LYS A 358 16.94 -4.86 -1.41
N MET A 359 17.90 -4.45 -2.28
CA MET A 359 18.11 -3.04 -2.67
C MET A 359 16.91 -2.50 -3.45
N GLY A 360 16.37 -3.26 -4.39
CA GLY A 360 15.19 -2.86 -5.15
C GLY A 360 13.91 -2.80 -4.31
N ILE A 361 13.69 -3.75 -3.39
CA ILE A 361 12.60 -3.66 -2.41
C ILE A 361 12.75 -2.39 -1.55
N LYS A 362 13.98 -2.12 -1.05
CA LYS A 362 14.25 -0.91 -0.27
C LYS A 362 13.98 0.38 -1.07
N ALA A 363 14.35 0.41 -2.33
CA ALA A 363 14.03 1.54 -3.21
C ALA A 363 12.52 1.73 -3.35
N ARG A 364 11.76 0.68 -3.62
CA ARG A 364 10.29 0.74 -3.71
C ARG A 364 9.66 1.30 -2.44
N GLU A 365 10.14 0.88 -1.27
CA GLU A 365 9.69 1.41 0.03
C GLU A 365 9.99 2.91 0.20
N LEU A 366 11.22 3.35 -0.15
CA LEU A 366 11.61 4.76 -0.03
C LEU A 366 10.81 5.70 -0.93
N PHE A 367 10.38 5.20 -2.10
CA PHE A 367 9.56 5.96 -3.03
C PHE A 367 8.05 5.74 -2.82
N GLY A 368 7.65 4.75 -2.03
CA GLY A 368 6.25 4.38 -1.86
C GLY A 368 5.61 3.88 -3.16
N VAL A 369 6.30 3.03 -3.94
CA VAL A 369 5.88 2.61 -5.28
C VAL A 369 5.88 1.11 -5.47
N GLY A 370 5.05 0.62 -6.39
CA GLY A 370 5.05 -0.76 -6.86
C GLY A 370 6.19 -1.07 -7.83
N ALA A 371 6.16 -2.28 -8.39
CA ALA A 371 7.04 -2.66 -9.50
C ALA A 371 6.73 -1.81 -10.75
N ASP A 372 7.69 -1.73 -11.68
CA ASP A 372 7.62 -1.02 -12.97
C ASP A 372 7.57 0.52 -12.88
N MET A 373 7.82 1.09 -11.71
CA MET A 373 7.66 2.53 -11.46
C MET A 373 8.98 3.29 -11.31
N LEU A 374 10.08 2.58 -11.28
CA LEU A 374 11.42 3.14 -11.07
C LEU A 374 12.25 3.09 -12.35
N GLU A 375 13.00 4.15 -12.62
CA GLU A 375 14.16 4.12 -13.50
C GLU A 375 15.41 3.89 -12.66
N VAL A 376 16.32 3.05 -13.15
CA VAL A 376 17.51 2.64 -12.40
C VAL A 376 18.77 2.88 -13.20
N THR A 377 19.79 3.49 -12.57
CA THR A 377 21.16 3.51 -13.08
C THR A 377 22.04 2.68 -12.15
N SER A 378 22.46 1.50 -12.58
CA SER A 378 23.32 0.61 -11.82
C SER A 378 24.80 0.92 -12.00
N TYR A 379 25.55 0.86 -10.91
CA TYR A 379 27.00 1.03 -10.87
C TYR A 379 27.74 -0.32 -10.71
N ALA A 380 27.03 -1.42 -10.72
CA ALA A 380 27.59 -2.76 -10.55
C ALA A 380 28.38 -3.27 -11.78
N GLY A 381 28.21 -2.61 -12.93
CA GLY A 381 28.87 -2.99 -14.18
C GLY A 381 28.34 -4.29 -14.77
N THR A 382 29.16 -4.96 -15.61
CA THR A 382 28.79 -6.18 -16.35
C THR A 382 29.64 -7.40 -15.99
N LYS A 383 30.51 -7.30 -14.99
CA LYS A 383 31.42 -8.40 -14.60
C LYS A 383 31.10 -8.89 -13.18
N PRO A 384 30.91 -10.20 -12.98
CA PRO A 384 30.78 -10.76 -11.65
C PRO A 384 31.98 -10.40 -10.75
N PRO A 385 31.79 -10.34 -9.43
CA PRO A 385 30.57 -10.72 -8.72
C PRO A 385 29.53 -9.59 -8.60
N TYR A 386 29.92 -8.31 -8.75
CA TYR A 386 29.03 -7.17 -8.49
C TYR A 386 27.87 -7.08 -9.49
N SER A 387 28.10 -7.46 -10.75
CA SER A 387 27.05 -7.40 -11.79
C SER A 387 25.82 -8.26 -11.49
N CYS A 388 25.95 -9.29 -10.64
CA CYS A 388 24.83 -10.13 -10.18
C CYS A 388 23.76 -9.30 -9.43
N LEU A 389 24.13 -8.13 -8.88
CA LEU A 389 23.21 -7.18 -8.27
C LEU A 389 22.16 -6.66 -9.27
N ASN A 390 22.51 -6.57 -10.56
CA ASN A 390 21.59 -6.09 -11.59
C ASN A 390 20.37 -7.01 -11.73
N ASP A 391 20.55 -8.32 -11.60
CA ASP A 391 19.47 -9.29 -11.74
C ASP A 391 18.46 -9.13 -10.59
N GLY A 392 18.97 -8.97 -9.36
CA GLY A 392 18.13 -8.70 -8.21
C GLY A 392 17.36 -7.38 -8.30
N ILE A 393 18.01 -6.32 -8.79
CA ILE A 393 17.35 -5.03 -9.01
C ILE A 393 16.26 -5.17 -10.08
N GLN A 394 16.54 -5.81 -11.21
CA GLN A 394 15.55 -5.98 -12.29
C GLN A 394 14.30 -6.69 -11.78
N VAL A 395 14.49 -7.82 -11.09
CA VAL A 395 13.36 -8.63 -10.60
C VAL A 395 12.56 -7.90 -9.53
N SER A 396 13.23 -7.25 -8.58
CA SER A 396 12.56 -6.63 -7.43
C SER A 396 11.87 -5.30 -7.76
N THR A 397 12.37 -4.57 -8.76
CA THR A 397 11.81 -3.27 -9.15
C THR A 397 10.94 -3.31 -10.40
N GLY A 398 11.07 -4.36 -11.24
CA GLY A 398 10.49 -4.37 -12.59
C GLY A 398 11.24 -3.50 -13.60
N ALA A 399 12.28 -2.77 -13.19
CA ALA A 399 13.11 -1.98 -14.10
C ALA A 399 14.04 -2.90 -14.89
N THR A 400 13.67 -3.25 -16.12
CA THR A 400 14.38 -4.25 -16.93
C THR A 400 15.02 -3.66 -18.18
N LEU A 401 16.01 -4.40 -18.74
CA LEU A 401 16.58 -4.07 -20.05
C LEU A 401 15.51 -4.06 -21.15
N GLY A 402 14.56 -4.99 -21.10
CA GLY A 402 13.48 -5.09 -22.08
C GLY A 402 12.53 -3.89 -22.07
N MET A 403 12.34 -3.27 -20.92
CA MET A 403 11.56 -2.04 -20.77
C MET A 403 12.39 -0.76 -20.98
N GLY A 404 13.72 -0.88 -21.06
CA GLY A 404 14.60 0.29 -21.19
C GLY A 404 14.63 1.17 -19.94
N THR A 405 14.31 0.64 -18.77
CA THR A 405 14.20 1.36 -17.50
C THR A 405 15.36 1.08 -16.55
N ILE A 406 16.27 0.15 -16.89
CA ILE A 406 17.56 -0.03 -16.22
C ILE A 406 18.71 0.31 -17.15
N HIS A 407 19.66 1.09 -16.66
CA HIS A 407 20.86 1.52 -17.35
C HIS A 407 22.11 1.20 -16.56
N LEU A 408 23.23 0.97 -17.24
CA LEU A 408 24.51 0.81 -16.58
C LEU A 408 25.28 2.13 -16.64
N ALA A 409 25.83 2.54 -15.50
CA ALA A 409 26.67 3.73 -15.46
C ALA A 409 27.96 3.54 -16.28
N THR A 410 28.37 4.58 -16.99
CA THR A 410 29.55 4.55 -17.90
C THR A 410 30.88 4.68 -17.18
N GLN A 411 30.89 4.79 -15.84
CA GLN A 411 32.11 4.96 -15.06
C GLN A 411 32.99 3.72 -15.05
N ARG A 412 34.33 3.93 -14.93
CA ARG A 412 35.31 2.83 -14.95
C ARG A 412 35.31 1.98 -13.68
N LYS A 413 35.01 2.58 -12.50
CA LYS A 413 35.01 1.86 -11.22
C LYS A 413 33.62 1.37 -10.90
N THR A 414 33.47 0.07 -10.77
CA THR A 414 32.22 -0.57 -10.36
C THR A 414 32.07 -0.59 -8.84
N SER A 415 30.83 -0.55 -8.37
CA SER A 415 30.46 -0.66 -6.96
C SER A 415 29.08 -1.29 -6.81
N PRO A 416 28.79 -2.02 -5.72
CA PRO A 416 27.46 -2.56 -5.48
C PRO A 416 26.49 -1.45 -5.03
N SER A 417 26.12 -0.60 -5.98
CA SER A 417 25.24 0.54 -5.79
C SER A 417 24.41 0.83 -7.02
N ALA A 418 23.26 1.48 -6.83
CA ALA A 418 22.41 1.97 -7.90
C ALA A 418 21.75 3.29 -7.52
N VAL A 419 21.39 4.07 -8.53
CA VAL A 419 20.54 5.26 -8.41
C VAL A 419 19.16 4.88 -8.89
N PHE A 420 18.17 5.11 -8.05
CA PHE A 420 16.77 4.90 -8.34
C PHE A 420 16.10 6.25 -8.52
N THR A 421 15.31 6.37 -9.57
CA THR A 421 14.61 7.62 -9.91
C THR A 421 13.12 7.35 -10.10
N CYS A 422 12.30 8.18 -9.48
CA CYS A 422 10.88 8.26 -9.72
C CYS A 422 10.48 9.73 -9.86
N LYS A 423 9.91 10.09 -10.99
CA LYS A 423 9.54 11.49 -11.30
C LYS A 423 10.76 12.44 -11.12
N ASN A 424 10.68 13.35 -10.16
CA ASN A 424 11.70 14.37 -9.90
C ASN A 424 12.65 14.03 -8.74
N ARG A 425 12.49 12.86 -8.12
CA ARG A 425 13.30 12.43 -6.99
C ARG A 425 14.26 11.33 -7.42
N SER A 426 15.51 11.41 -6.99
CA SER A 426 16.54 10.39 -7.21
C SER A 426 17.26 10.07 -5.92
N VAL A 427 17.45 8.79 -5.65
CA VAL A 427 18.12 8.29 -4.45
C VAL A 427 19.19 7.28 -4.85
N ARG A 428 20.40 7.44 -4.34
CA ARG A 428 21.45 6.44 -4.43
C ARG A 428 21.34 5.48 -3.24
N ILE A 429 21.38 4.19 -3.53
CA ILE A 429 21.48 3.14 -2.51
C ILE A 429 22.77 2.36 -2.77
N SER A 430 23.60 2.22 -1.74
CA SER A 430 24.91 1.55 -1.82
C SER A 430 25.02 0.52 -0.70
N LEU A 431 25.59 -0.65 -0.99
CA LEU A 431 25.93 -1.61 0.07
C LEU A 431 27.02 -1.01 0.95
N LYS A 432 26.81 -0.98 2.26
CA LYS A 432 27.79 -0.45 3.20
C LYS A 432 29.11 -1.22 3.16
N LYS A 433 30.19 -0.50 3.46
CA LYS A 433 31.55 -0.99 3.31
C LYS A 433 31.82 -2.26 4.13
N GLU A 434 31.33 -2.33 5.36
CA GLU A 434 31.51 -3.49 6.24
C GLU A 434 30.91 -4.79 5.67
N TYR A 435 29.74 -4.70 5.04
CA TYR A 435 29.11 -5.87 4.40
C TYR A 435 29.81 -6.26 3.10
N LEU A 436 30.29 -5.27 2.34
CA LEU A 436 31.08 -5.51 1.14
C LEU A 436 32.39 -6.23 1.47
N GLU A 437 33.13 -5.76 2.48
CA GLU A 437 34.38 -6.37 2.94
C GLU A 437 34.17 -7.80 3.42
N GLN A 438 33.04 -8.09 4.08
CA GLN A 438 32.68 -9.44 4.49
C GLN A 438 32.49 -10.37 3.27
N VAL A 439 31.73 -9.94 2.25
CA VAL A 439 31.54 -10.74 1.03
C VAL A 439 32.84 -10.96 0.28
N ASP A 440 33.66 -9.92 0.16
CA ASP A 440 34.96 -10.02 -0.52
C ASP A 440 35.90 -11.00 0.22
N ALA A 441 35.86 -11.03 1.56
CA ALA A 441 36.62 -11.99 2.37
C ALA A 441 36.12 -13.43 2.14
N ASP A 442 34.80 -13.65 2.15
CA ASP A 442 34.20 -14.97 1.93
C ASP A 442 34.50 -15.51 0.52
N ILE A 443 34.43 -14.66 -0.49
CA ILE A 443 34.79 -15.04 -1.87
C ILE A 443 36.27 -15.44 -1.95
N LYS A 444 37.18 -14.66 -1.35
CA LYS A 444 38.60 -14.94 -1.32
C LYS A 444 38.91 -16.27 -0.59
N GLU A 445 38.27 -16.50 0.56
CA GLU A 445 38.38 -17.75 1.29
C GLU A 445 37.96 -18.93 0.42
N GLY A 446 36.83 -18.84 -0.23
CA GLY A 446 36.30 -19.87 -1.12
C GLY A 446 37.25 -20.20 -2.27
N ILE A 447 37.80 -19.16 -2.92
CA ILE A 447 38.79 -19.34 -4.01
C ILE A 447 40.08 -19.99 -3.51
N MET A 448 40.57 -19.54 -2.36
CA MET A 448 41.80 -20.10 -1.79
C MET A 448 41.64 -21.58 -1.37
N LYS A 449 40.48 -21.94 -0.84
CA LYS A 449 40.20 -23.27 -0.30
C LYS A 449 39.86 -24.30 -1.37
N PHE A 450 39.11 -23.92 -2.38
CA PHE A 450 38.55 -24.85 -3.37
C PHE A 450 38.99 -24.55 -4.81
N GLY A 451 39.50 -23.36 -5.09
CA GLY A 451 39.67 -22.86 -6.45
C GLY A 451 38.42 -22.18 -7.01
N LEU A 452 38.63 -21.31 -8.01
CA LEU A 452 37.52 -20.62 -8.68
C LEU A 452 36.71 -21.64 -9.50
N MET A 453 35.40 -21.61 -9.40
CA MET A 453 34.43 -22.44 -10.13
C MET A 453 34.37 -23.92 -9.71
N ASP A 454 35.06 -24.33 -8.63
CA ASP A 454 34.94 -25.66 -8.05
C ASP A 454 33.59 -25.87 -7.35
N ASP A 455 33.13 -27.10 -7.26
CA ASP A 455 31.88 -27.46 -6.57
C ASP A 455 31.86 -27.02 -5.09
N GLY A 456 33.02 -27.13 -4.41
CA GLY A 456 33.18 -26.67 -3.03
C GLY A 456 33.03 -25.15 -2.89
N TYR A 457 33.55 -24.40 -3.87
CA TYR A 457 33.37 -22.96 -3.96
C TYR A 457 31.86 -22.59 -4.08
N TRP A 458 31.13 -23.21 -5.01
CA TRP A 458 29.72 -22.96 -5.19
C TRP A 458 28.85 -23.34 -4.00
N LYS A 459 29.20 -24.42 -3.30
CA LYS A 459 28.54 -24.81 -2.03
C LYS A 459 28.75 -23.76 -0.95
N LEU A 460 29.96 -23.20 -0.83
CA LEU A 460 30.25 -22.12 0.13
C LEU A 460 29.51 -20.85 -0.22
N ILE A 461 29.49 -20.42 -1.49
CA ILE A 461 28.76 -19.24 -1.94
C ILE A 461 27.26 -19.39 -1.65
N ARG A 462 26.67 -20.55 -1.96
CA ARG A 462 25.27 -20.84 -1.66
C ARG A 462 24.98 -20.77 -0.15
N HIS A 463 25.84 -21.35 0.67
CA HIS A 463 25.73 -21.33 2.14
C HIS A 463 25.73 -19.88 2.67
N ASN A 464 26.68 -19.07 2.23
CA ASN A 464 26.80 -17.68 2.65
C ASN A 464 25.62 -16.83 2.14
N ALA A 465 25.15 -17.07 0.92
CA ALA A 465 23.99 -16.40 0.37
C ALA A 465 22.73 -16.68 1.22
N LEU A 466 22.47 -17.93 1.61
CA LEU A 466 21.36 -18.29 2.51
C LEU A 466 21.49 -17.60 3.88
N LYS A 467 22.69 -17.60 4.45
CA LYS A 467 22.98 -16.90 5.70
C LYS A 467 22.63 -15.42 5.60
N TYR A 468 23.13 -14.73 4.57
CA TYR A 468 22.91 -13.30 4.38
C TYR A 468 21.48 -12.96 4.01
N TRP A 469 20.76 -13.85 3.32
CA TRP A 469 19.33 -13.67 3.06
C TRP A 469 18.56 -13.48 4.36
N ILE A 470 18.90 -14.25 5.42
CA ILE A 470 18.20 -14.22 6.72
C ILE A 470 18.78 -13.19 7.69
N GLU A 471 20.11 -12.99 7.70
CA GLU A 471 20.75 -12.13 8.69
C GLU A 471 20.75 -10.65 8.29
N TRP A 472 20.79 -10.36 7.00
CA TRP A 472 20.94 -9.00 6.50
C TRP A 472 19.59 -8.28 6.30
N ASP A 473 19.34 -7.34 7.20
CA ASP A 473 18.17 -6.47 7.13
C ASP A 473 18.41 -5.33 6.13
N ARG A 474 17.55 -5.22 5.09
CA ARG A 474 17.63 -4.14 4.08
C ARG A 474 17.57 -2.73 4.68
N ASN A 475 17.07 -2.57 5.92
CA ASN A 475 17.05 -1.29 6.61
C ASN A 475 18.41 -0.93 7.25
N LYS A 476 19.34 -1.90 7.33
CA LYS A 476 20.63 -1.72 8.01
C LYS A 476 21.83 -1.78 7.07
N ILE A 477 21.75 -2.60 6.01
CA ILE A 477 22.91 -2.91 5.15
C ILE A 477 23.22 -1.84 4.10
N PHE A 478 22.35 -0.84 3.89
CA PHE A 478 22.53 0.15 2.86
C PHE A 478 22.82 1.54 3.42
N ASP A 479 23.71 2.26 2.74
CA ASP A 479 23.78 3.72 2.79
C ASP A 479 22.81 4.31 1.76
N ILE A 480 22.08 5.34 2.16
CA ILE A 480 21.04 5.98 1.36
C ILE A 480 21.34 7.47 1.24
N GLU A 481 21.46 7.96 0.00
CA GLU A 481 21.82 9.34 -0.31
C GLU A 481 20.82 9.96 -1.29
N GLU A 482 20.16 11.03 -0.90
CA GLU A 482 19.33 11.83 -1.81
C GLU A 482 20.21 12.57 -2.81
N ILE A 483 19.89 12.41 -4.10
CA ILE A 483 20.61 13.11 -5.15
C ILE A 483 19.81 14.36 -5.53
N SER A 484 20.32 15.53 -5.15
CA SER A 484 19.77 16.80 -5.63
C SER A 484 20.00 16.92 -7.13
N LYS A 485 18.99 17.23 -7.92
CA LYS A 485 19.22 17.70 -9.30
C LYS A 485 20.06 18.98 -9.18
N LYS A 486 21.30 18.96 -9.68
CA LYS A 486 21.98 20.20 -10.00
C LYS A 486 21.15 20.87 -11.09
N ASN A 487 20.55 22.03 -10.76
CA ASN A 487 19.91 22.92 -11.74
C ASN A 487 20.89 23.28 -12.87
#